data_f08520d1e240d9aeaaa038028abe7a03
#
_entry.id   f08520d1e240d9aeaaa038028abe7a03
#
_cell.length_a   1.000
_cell.length_b   1.000
_cell.length_c   1.000
_cell.angle_alpha   90.00
_cell.angle_beta   90.00
_cell.angle_gamma   90.00
#
_symmetry.space_group_name_H-M   'P 1'
#
loop_
_entity.id
_entity.type
_entity.pdbx_description
1 polymer ?
#
loop_
_entity_poly.entity_id
_entity_poly.type
_entity_poly.pdbx_seq_one_letter_code
_entity_poly.pdbx_strand_id
1 'polypeptide(L)'
;SSLDAVMVISPDAAALTGGGNASGGESVKGAKALITSAMFNRVIADTYAVRADWFEKHTSDVQKLTHALMLGQEHFDSLIANKADQKYTQLIAKSADLLFGSPSATTDVESSLADCQWVGFSGNVAFFTGQGTTRNFETLSSEIQTSFVQLGLLKATAPLKKASWDYTQLAVGLQHADSTQLAAKPAFDENKVRAKVEHQIATELDSYNQVGALPPFEIYFKPKQDDFAIQDYMDDFKRVLDQAQTAGGIVFVIEGHNAPDAYNKRKAEGASAQELAEIQQVAKNLSKKRADNVKASFMNFCTQEGYSCDPSQFVTVGLGIVSPKWPEDRPSKLHWDQNRRVVFRPKAVETELDEYTPGK
;
A
#
# COMPACT_ATOMS: atom_id res chain seq x y z
N SER A 1 28.43 -12.53 17.66
CA SER A 1 27.25 -13.12 16.99
C SER A 1 26.81 -12.16 15.91
N SER A 2 26.78 -12.59 14.66
CA SER A 2 26.20 -11.83 13.57
C SER A 2 24.69 -12.11 13.55
N LEU A 3 23.89 -11.04 13.55
CA LEU A 3 22.45 -11.14 13.28
C LEU A 3 22.24 -10.77 11.81
N ASP A 4 21.49 -11.58 11.08
CA ASP A 4 21.21 -11.34 9.67
C ASP A 4 20.01 -10.39 9.50
N ALA A 5 19.06 -10.36 10.46
CA ALA A 5 17.91 -9.46 10.50
C ALA A 5 17.46 -9.21 11.95
N VAL A 6 16.86 -8.05 12.18
CA VAL A 6 16.26 -7.65 13.46
C VAL A 6 14.90 -6.99 13.23
N MET A 7 13.99 -7.13 14.19
CA MET A 7 12.73 -6.38 14.24
C MET A 7 12.88 -5.29 15.30
N VAL A 8 12.67 -4.05 14.90
CA VAL A 8 12.84 -2.87 15.76
C VAL A 8 11.74 -1.85 15.48
N ILE A 9 11.56 -0.90 16.38
CA ILE A 9 10.67 0.26 16.16
C ILE A 9 11.37 1.33 15.30
N SER A 10 10.59 2.25 14.73
CA SER A 10 11.10 3.29 13.80
C SER A 10 12.33 4.05 14.28
N PRO A 11 12.44 4.54 15.54
CA PRO A 11 13.62 5.25 16.01
C PRO A 11 14.89 4.39 15.96
N ASP A 12 14.78 3.11 16.33
CA ASP A 12 15.92 2.18 16.31
C ASP A 12 16.29 1.79 14.87
N ALA A 13 15.29 1.63 14.00
CA ALA A 13 15.52 1.40 12.57
C ALA A 13 16.29 2.57 11.94
N ALA A 14 15.92 3.80 12.27
CA ALA A 14 16.61 5.01 11.82
C ALA A 14 18.08 5.05 12.30
N ALA A 15 18.33 4.74 13.56
CA ALA A 15 19.69 4.64 14.10
C ALA A 15 20.53 3.59 13.37
N LEU A 16 19.98 2.38 13.16
CA LEU A 16 20.67 1.29 12.50
C LEU A 16 21.00 1.58 11.04
N THR A 17 20.10 2.25 10.31
CA THR A 17 20.29 2.58 8.88
C THR A 17 21.04 3.88 8.62
N GLY A 18 21.41 4.63 9.68
CA GLY A 18 22.17 5.87 9.59
C GLY A 18 21.34 7.15 9.42
N GLY A 19 20.01 7.08 9.58
CA GLY A 19 19.08 8.21 9.41
C GLY A 19 18.68 8.96 10.68
N GLY A 20 19.12 8.52 11.87
CA GLY A 20 18.65 9.11 13.13
C GLY A 20 19.76 9.79 13.95
N ASN A 21 19.49 11.01 14.42
CA ASN A 21 20.36 11.74 15.36
C ASN A 21 20.06 11.41 16.84
N ALA A 22 18.95 10.72 17.14
CA ALA A 22 18.37 10.70 18.48
C ALA A 22 18.94 9.66 19.45
N SER A 23 19.64 8.62 19.00
CA SER A 23 20.02 7.52 19.91
C SER A 23 21.52 7.28 20.07
N GLY A 24 22.38 8.09 19.47
CA GLY A 24 23.85 8.01 19.71
C GLY A 24 24.49 6.64 19.38
N GLY A 25 23.76 5.75 18.73
CA GLY A 25 24.24 4.44 18.28
C GLY A 25 25.00 4.53 16.96
N GLU A 26 26.02 3.69 16.81
CA GLU A 26 26.70 3.56 15.52
C GLU A 26 25.78 2.88 14.52
N SER A 27 25.65 3.46 13.33
CA SER A 27 24.90 2.83 12.23
C SER A 27 25.60 1.55 11.74
N VAL A 28 24.80 0.60 11.29
CA VAL A 28 25.30 -0.67 10.71
C VAL A 28 25.45 -0.49 9.21
N LYS A 29 26.69 -0.53 8.73
CA LYS A 29 26.98 -0.38 7.31
C LYS A 29 26.25 -1.41 6.46
N GLY A 30 25.42 -0.95 5.54
CA GLY A 30 24.64 -1.81 4.63
C GLY A 30 23.32 -2.31 5.20
N ALA A 31 22.93 -1.90 6.43
CA ALA A 31 21.62 -2.20 6.96
C ALA A 31 20.54 -1.51 6.10
N LYS A 32 19.48 -2.25 5.79
CA LYS A 32 18.32 -1.76 5.01
C LYS A 32 17.03 -2.22 5.68
N ALA A 33 16.02 -1.37 5.67
CA ALA A 33 14.67 -1.79 6.02
C ALA A 33 14.13 -2.72 4.91
N LEU A 34 13.69 -3.91 5.27
CA LEU A 34 13.08 -4.87 4.34
C LEU A 34 11.56 -4.77 4.35
N ILE A 35 10.99 -4.58 5.53
CA ILE A 35 9.54 -4.48 5.77
C ILE A 35 9.32 -3.45 6.86
N THR A 36 8.38 -2.54 6.66
CA THR A 36 7.92 -1.59 7.68
C THR A 36 6.41 -1.72 7.89
N SER A 37 5.90 -1.36 9.07
CA SER A 37 4.45 -1.33 9.31
C SER A 37 3.73 -0.28 8.46
N ALA A 38 4.44 0.75 7.97
CA ALA A 38 3.91 1.75 7.03
C ALA A 38 3.50 1.15 5.67
N MET A 39 4.04 -0.03 5.30
CA MET A 39 3.64 -0.75 4.09
C MET A 39 2.23 -1.36 4.18
N PHE A 40 1.68 -1.46 5.38
CA PHE A 40 0.43 -2.16 5.63
C PHE A 40 -0.61 -1.25 6.28
N ASN A 41 -1.84 -1.31 5.78
CA ASN A 41 -2.96 -0.60 6.39
C ASN A 41 -3.51 -1.40 7.58
N ARG A 42 -3.78 -0.70 8.69
CA ARG A 42 -4.50 -1.29 9.84
C ARG A 42 -3.85 -2.56 10.40
N VAL A 43 -2.53 -2.66 10.32
CA VAL A 43 -1.77 -3.73 10.98
C VAL A 43 -1.68 -3.44 12.47
N ILE A 44 -1.46 -2.17 12.82
CA ILE A 44 -1.50 -1.64 14.17
C ILE A 44 -2.72 -0.71 14.24
N ALA A 45 -3.85 -1.26 14.67
CA ALA A 45 -5.09 -0.50 14.84
C ALA A 45 -5.27 -0.14 16.32
N ASP A 46 -4.81 1.04 16.71
CA ASP A 46 -5.02 1.55 18.04
C ASP A 46 -6.51 1.88 18.24
N THR A 47 -7.10 1.32 19.29
CA THR A 47 -8.51 1.47 19.60
C THR A 47 -8.73 1.84 21.06
N TYR A 48 -9.77 2.62 21.31
CA TYR A 48 -10.22 2.85 22.69
C TYR A 48 -11.09 1.71 23.15
N ALA A 49 -10.73 1.09 24.27
CA ALA A 49 -11.46 0.01 24.88
C ALA A 49 -12.07 0.43 26.23
N VAL A 50 -13.30 0.02 26.47
CA VAL A 50 -14.04 0.31 27.71
C VAL A 50 -14.57 -1.01 28.27
N ARG A 51 -14.57 -1.17 29.60
CA ARG A 51 -15.18 -2.33 30.24
C ARG A 51 -16.68 -2.37 29.93
N ALA A 52 -17.19 -3.52 29.53
CA ALA A 52 -18.58 -3.69 29.08
C ALA A 52 -19.59 -3.33 30.17
N ASP A 53 -19.34 -3.75 31.41
CA ASP A 53 -20.21 -3.48 32.56
C ASP A 53 -20.28 -1.97 32.92
N TRP A 54 -19.23 -1.22 32.67
CA TRP A 54 -19.20 0.22 32.84
C TRP A 54 -19.87 0.91 31.67
N PHE A 55 -19.61 0.47 30.46
CA PHE A 55 -20.18 1.01 29.21
C PHE A 55 -21.71 0.96 29.22
N GLU A 56 -22.31 -0.14 29.67
CA GLU A 56 -23.77 -0.29 29.77
C GLU A 56 -24.45 0.80 30.65
N LYS A 57 -23.74 1.29 31.67
CA LYS A 57 -24.24 2.33 32.57
C LYS A 57 -23.86 3.76 32.14
N HIS A 58 -22.88 3.91 31.27
CA HIS A 58 -22.26 5.19 30.86
C HIS A 58 -22.19 5.38 29.34
N THR A 59 -23.08 4.72 28.60
CA THR A 59 -23.07 4.78 27.12
C THR A 59 -23.07 6.21 26.58
N SER A 60 -23.88 7.11 27.18
CA SER A 60 -23.94 8.52 26.80
C SER A 60 -22.63 9.27 27.01
N ASP A 61 -21.91 8.97 28.09
CA ASP A 61 -20.63 9.63 28.38
C ASP A 61 -19.54 9.15 27.43
N VAL A 62 -19.52 7.84 27.12
CA VAL A 62 -18.60 7.27 26.14
C VAL A 62 -18.90 7.82 24.74
N GLN A 63 -20.19 7.98 24.36
CA GLN A 63 -20.56 8.58 23.09
C GLN A 63 -20.06 10.03 22.99
N LYS A 64 -20.24 10.84 24.05
CA LYS A 64 -19.72 12.22 24.10
C LYS A 64 -18.20 12.26 23.98
N LEU A 65 -17.49 11.37 24.68
CA LEU A 65 -16.04 11.25 24.57
C LEU A 65 -15.62 10.89 23.14
N THR A 66 -16.26 9.89 22.53
CA THR A 66 -15.97 9.47 21.15
C THR A 66 -16.20 10.61 20.18
N HIS A 67 -17.30 11.35 20.32
CA HIS A 67 -17.58 12.52 19.51
C HIS A 67 -16.53 13.64 19.69
N ALA A 68 -16.15 13.92 20.94
CA ALA A 68 -15.12 14.92 21.24
C ALA A 68 -13.75 14.55 20.66
N LEU A 69 -13.39 13.26 20.65
CA LEU A 69 -12.15 12.78 20.02
C LEU A 69 -12.18 13.00 18.50
N MET A 70 -13.30 12.75 17.83
CA MET A 70 -13.46 12.99 16.40
C MET A 70 -13.36 14.49 16.05
N LEU A 71 -14.02 15.35 16.82
CA LEU A 71 -13.89 16.82 16.67
C LEU A 71 -12.44 17.28 16.91
N GLY A 72 -11.79 16.73 17.94
CA GLY A 72 -10.40 17.00 18.27
C GLY A 72 -9.45 16.62 17.13
N GLN A 73 -9.70 15.49 16.49
CA GLN A 73 -8.91 15.05 15.35
C GLN A 73 -9.06 16.01 14.16
N GLU A 74 -10.29 16.42 13.75
CA GLU A 74 -10.46 17.37 12.67
C GLU A 74 -9.77 18.71 12.94
N HIS A 75 -9.82 19.15 14.20
CA HIS A 75 -9.10 20.36 14.59
C HIS A 75 -7.59 20.19 14.49
N PHE A 76 -7.07 19.03 14.91
CA PHE A 76 -5.66 18.69 14.81
C PHE A 76 -5.21 18.60 13.33
N ASP A 77 -5.99 17.96 12.46
CA ASP A 77 -5.70 17.88 11.02
C ASP A 77 -5.61 19.29 10.39
N SER A 78 -6.49 20.20 10.81
CA SER A 78 -6.45 21.60 10.35
C SER A 78 -5.19 22.34 10.79
N LEU A 79 -4.68 22.05 11.98
CA LEU A 79 -3.42 22.63 12.49
C LEU A 79 -2.19 22.06 11.78
N ILE A 80 -2.16 20.74 11.53
CA ILE A 80 -1.09 20.10 10.74
C ILE A 80 -1.01 20.70 9.33
N ALA A 81 -2.17 20.97 8.71
CA ALA A 81 -2.23 21.60 7.40
C ALA A 81 -1.72 23.05 7.39
N ASN A 82 -1.70 23.72 8.54
CA ASN A 82 -1.24 25.10 8.70
C ASN A 82 -0.19 25.22 9.83
N LYS A 83 1.00 24.68 9.60
CA LYS A 83 2.11 24.69 10.56
C LYS A 83 2.59 26.10 10.96
N ALA A 84 2.19 27.14 10.24
CA ALA A 84 2.49 28.54 10.58
C ALA A 84 1.59 29.08 11.71
N ASP A 85 0.51 28.39 12.07
CA ASP A 85 -0.37 28.78 13.17
C ASP A 85 0.38 28.64 14.51
N GLN A 86 0.31 29.65 15.34
CA GLN A 86 0.91 29.65 16.69
C GLN A 86 0.36 28.48 17.55
N LYS A 87 -0.90 28.09 17.35
CA LYS A 87 -1.50 26.96 18.06
C LYS A 87 -0.83 25.63 17.70
N TYR A 88 -0.41 25.47 16.43
CA TYR A 88 0.38 24.29 16.04
C TYR A 88 1.67 24.20 16.84
N THR A 89 2.46 25.28 16.88
CA THR A 89 3.72 25.32 17.63
C THR A 89 3.51 25.02 19.11
N GLN A 90 2.47 25.59 19.72
CA GLN A 90 2.12 25.35 21.14
C GLN A 90 1.71 23.89 21.37
N LEU A 91 0.92 23.32 20.47
CA LEU A 91 0.48 21.91 20.56
C LEU A 91 1.68 20.96 20.47
N ILE A 92 2.55 21.16 19.48
CA ILE A 92 3.74 20.32 19.31
C ILE A 92 4.69 20.42 20.50
N ALA A 93 4.95 21.63 21.02
CA ALA A 93 5.78 21.83 22.21
C ALA A 93 5.19 21.16 23.46
N LYS A 94 3.87 21.24 23.66
CA LYS A 94 3.19 20.55 24.76
C LYS A 94 3.21 19.03 24.59
N SER A 95 3.05 18.53 23.38
CA SER A 95 3.17 17.11 23.08
C SER A 95 4.60 16.61 23.35
N ALA A 96 5.60 17.41 22.97
CA ALA A 96 7.00 17.10 23.25
C ALA A 96 7.31 17.02 24.75
N ASP A 97 6.75 17.92 25.55
CA ASP A 97 6.87 17.87 27.00
C ASP A 97 6.21 16.62 27.59
N LEU A 98 4.99 16.29 27.13
CA LEU A 98 4.25 15.14 27.63
C LEU A 98 4.87 13.79 27.23
N LEU A 99 5.36 13.66 25.99
CA LEU A 99 5.85 12.40 25.45
C LEU A 99 7.33 12.15 25.75
N PHE A 100 8.14 13.22 25.74
CA PHE A 100 9.60 13.14 25.85
C PHE A 100 10.17 13.86 27.07
N GLY A 101 9.32 14.50 27.91
CA GLY A 101 9.74 15.25 29.10
C GLY A 101 10.52 16.53 28.75
N SER A 102 10.42 17.01 27.51
CA SER A 102 11.14 18.22 27.05
C SER A 102 10.33 18.96 25.99
N PRO A 103 9.91 20.22 26.26
CA PRO A 103 9.16 21.01 25.26
C PRO A 103 9.96 21.34 24.00
N SER A 104 11.28 21.16 24.02
CA SER A 104 12.15 21.36 22.84
C SER A 104 12.27 20.15 21.92
N ALA A 105 11.80 18.97 22.33
CA ALA A 105 11.81 17.74 21.51
C ALA A 105 10.72 17.76 20.40
N THR A 106 10.53 18.91 19.76
CA THR A 106 9.47 19.13 18.75
C THR A 106 9.70 18.30 17.48
N THR A 107 10.96 18.13 17.08
CA THR A 107 11.33 17.31 15.92
C THR A 107 10.96 15.83 16.14
N ASP A 108 11.13 15.32 17.36
CA ASP A 108 10.79 13.93 17.69
C ASP A 108 9.28 13.71 17.65
N VAL A 109 8.48 14.72 18.09
CA VAL A 109 7.02 14.69 17.92
C VAL A 109 6.62 14.69 16.45
N GLU A 110 7.21 15.58 15.63
CA GLU A 110 6.89 15.65 14.21
C GLU A 110 7.27 14.35 13.46
N SER A 111 8.39 13.74 13.82
CA SER A 111 8.76 12.40 13.30
C SER A 111 7.76 11.32 13.69
N SER A 112 7.37 11.29 14.98
CA SER A 112 6.35 10.32 15.45
C SER A 112 5.00 10.52 14.80
N LEU A 113 4.61 11.77 14.52
CA LEU A 113 3.36 12.07 13.78
C LEU A 113 3.43 11.63 12.32
N ALA A 114 4.59 11.70 11.68
CA ALA A 114 4.78 11.22 10.31
C ALA A 114 4.61 9.70 10.19
N ASP A 115 4.90 8.96 11.26
CA ASP A 115 4.71 7.50 11.33
C ASP A 115 3.26 7.09 11.64
N CYS A 116 2.37 8.04 11.99
CA CYS A 116 0.98 7.78 12.33
C CYS A 116 0.04 8.03 11.15
N GLN A 117 -0.84 7.07 10.88
CA GLN A 117 -1.97 7.26 9.98
C GLN A 117 -3.25 7.50 10.80
N TRP A 118 -3.73 8.74 10.80
CA TRP A 118 -4.94 9.12 11.52
C TRP A 118 -6.18 8.66 10.76
N VAL A 119 -7.10 8.04 11.49
CA VAL A 119 -8.36 7.53 10.94
C VAL A 119 -9.46 8.55 11.25
N GLY A 120 -9.99 9.22 10.21
CA GLY A 120 -11.11 10.14 10.33
C GLY A 120 -12.45 9.45 10.61
N PHE A 121 -13.54 10.23 10.69
CA PHE A 121 -14.88 9.71 10.93
C PHE A 121 -15.27 8.60 9.96
N SER A 122 -15.15 8.81 8.65
CA SER A 122 -15.48 7.82 7.62
C SER A 122 -14.67 6.53 7.73
N GLY A 123 -13.38 6.64 8.07
CA GLY A 123 -12.53 5.49 8.30
C GLY A 123 -12.93 4.69 9.55
N ASN A 124 -13.35 5.36 10.63
CA ASN A 124 -13.91 4.69 11.81
C ASN A 124 -15.22 3.97 11.47
N VAL A 125 -16.13 4.63 10.72
CA VAL A 125 -17.37 4.00 10.25
C VAL A 125 -17.04 2.74 9.45
N ALA A 126 -16.19 2.83 8.44
CA ALA A 126 -15.78 1.70 7.61
C ALA A 126 -15.17 0.56 8.46
N PHE A 127 -14.26 0.89 9.38
CA PHE A 127 -13.58 -0.10 10.21
C PHE A 127 -14.54 -0.85 11.14
N PHE A 128 -15.43 -0.15 11.82
CA PHE A 128 -16.35 -0.78 12.79
C PHE A 128 -17.64 -1.34 12.17
N THR A 129 -18.04 -0.89 10.96
CA THR A 129 -19.21 -1.46 10.26
C THR A 129 -18.85 -2.53 9.26
N GLY A 130 -17.60 -2.56 8.77
CA GLY A 130 -17.14 -3.44 7.70
C GLY A 130 -17.54 -2.97 6.29
N GLN A 131 -18.11 -1.77 6.16
CA GLN A 131 -18.52 -1.25 4.86
C GLN A 131 -17.32 -0.74 4.06
N GLY A 132 -17.19 -1.21 2.82
CA GLY A 132 -16.18 -0.71 1.89
C GLY A 132 -14.74 -1.11 2.19
N THR A 133 -14.51 -2.04 3.13
CA THR A 133 -13.15 -2.51 3.47
C THR A 133 -13.13 -3.98 3.90
N THR A 134 -12.13 -4.73 3.43
CA THR A 134 -11.87 -6.11 3.86
C THR A 134 -11.21 -6.16 5.24
N ARG A 135 -10.42 -5.13 5.59
CA ARG A 135 -9.74 -5.03 6.89
C ARG A 135 -10.57 -4.19 7.87
N ASN A 136 -11.52 -4.86 8.49
CA ASN A 136 -12.42 -4.30 9.49
C ASN A 136 -12.16 -4.90 10.88
N PHE A 137 -12.91 -4.42 11.88
CA PHE A 137 -12.76 -4.84 13.27
C PHE A 137 -12.86 -6.36 13.44
N GLU A 138 -13.85 -6.99 12.81
CA GLU A 138 -14.11 -8.44 12.96
C GLU A 138 -13.00 -9.27 12.32
N THR A 139 -12.64 -8.95 11.07
CA THR A 139 -11.57 -9.67 10.36
C THR A 139 -10.24 -9.54 11.07
N LEU A 140 -9.84 -8.33 11.43
CA LEU A 140 -8.56 -8.08 12.09
C LEU A 140 -8.51 -8.75 13.48
N SER A 141 -9.57 -8.62 14.27
CA SER A 141 -9.66 -9.27 15.60
C SER A 141 -9.56 -10.79 15.50
N SER A 142 -10.21 -11.39 14.49
CA SER A 142 -10.18 -12.83 14.26
C SER A 142 -8.78 -13.30 13.83
N GLU A 143 -8.15 -12.61 12.90
CA GLU A 143 -6.80 -12.91 12.41
C GLU A 143 -5.76 -12.86 13.54
N ILE A 144 -5.77 -11.78 14.33
CA ILE A 144 -4.84 -11.60 15.46
C ILE A 144 -5.03 -12.70 16.50
N GLN A 145 -6.27 -12.96 16.92
CA GLN A 145 -6.52 -13.98 17.92
C GLN A 145 -6.16 -15.38 17.42
N THR A 146 -6.49 -15.71 16.17
CA THR A 146 -6.12 -16.99 15.55
C THR A 146 -4.60 -17.16 15.52
N SER A 147 -3.87 -16.13 15.11
CA SER A 147 -2.40 -16.16 15.10
C SER A 147 -1.84 -16.31 16.51
N PHE A 148 -2.39 -15.64 17.50
CA PHE A 148 -1.94 -15.76 18.89
C PHE A 148 -2.22 -17.14 19.50
N VAL A 149 -3.34 -17.79 19.13
CA VAL A 149 -3.60 -19.18 19.50
C VAL A 149 -2.59 -20.12 18.86
N GLN A 150 -2.29 -19.94 17.55
CA GLN A 150 -1.30 -20.76 16.86
C GLN A 150 0.11 -20.61 17.44
N LEU A 151 0.46 -19.41 17.90
CA LEU A 151 1.73 -19.12 18.56
C LEU A 151 1.77 -19.55 20.04
N GLY A 152 0.66 -20.06 20.59
CA GLY A 152 0.55 -20.44 22.00
C GLY A 152 0.48 -19.27 22.98
N LEU A 153 0.26 -18.05 22.48
CA LEU A 153 0.12 -16.83 23.30
C LEU A 153 -1.28 -16.71 23.90
N LEU A 154 -2.30 -17.26 23.25
CA LEU A 154 -3.66 -17.41 23.75
C LEU A 154 -4.05 -18.89 23.80
N LYS A 155 -4.85 -19.25 24.82
CA LYS A 155 -5.40 -20.61 24.92
C LYS A 155 -6.57 -20.84 23.95
N ALA A 156 -7.36 -19.81 23.69
CA ALA A 156 -8.50 -19.82 22.79
C ALA A 156 -8.84 -18.39 22.37
N THR A 157 -9.59 -18.25 21.27
CA THR A 157 -10.17 -16.97 20.87
C THR A 157 -11.31 -16.58 21.81
N ALA A 158 -11.52 -15.28 22.01
CA ALA A 158 -12.61 -14.73 22.78
C ALA A 158 -13.39 -13.70 21.94
N PRO A 159 -14.73 -13.64 22.02
CA PRO A 159 -15.49 -12.66 21.27
C PRO A 159 -15.18 -11.25 21.80
N LEU A 160 -14.67 -10.38 20.92
CA LEU A 160 -14.56 -8.95 21.17
C LEU A 160 -15.85 -8.26 20.74
N LYS A 161 -16.36 -7.37 21.57
CA LYS A 161 -17.57 -6.60 21.27
C LYS A 161 -17.17 -5.20 20.84
N LYS A 162 -17.74 -4.71 19.75
CA LYS A 162 -17.69 -3.30 19.36
C LYS A 162 -18.91 -2.55 19.87
N ALA A 163 -18.75 -1.25 20.10
CA ALA A 163 -19.89 -0.38 20.40
C ALA A 163 -20.78 -0.24 19.16
N SER A 164 -22.09 -0.24 19.38
CA SER A 164 -23.07 0.05 18.32
C SER A 164 -23.47 1.53 18.45
N TRP A 165 -22.95 2.35 17.53
CA TRP A 165 -23.21 3.79 17.51
C TRP A 165 -24.26 4.16 16.46
N ASP A 166 -25.07 5.17 16.77
CA ASP A 166 -25.73 5.97 15.76
C ASP A 166 -24.70 6.96 15.18
N TYR A 167 -24.11 6.56 14.06
CA TYR A 167 -23.09 7.38 13.39
C TYR A 167 -23.63 8.73 12.88
N THR A 168 -24.95 8.84 12.66
CA THR A 168 -25.56 10.12 12.28
C THR A 168 -25.44 11.14 13.42
N GLN A 169 -25.62 10.69 14.66
CA GLN A 169 -25.42 11.54 15.84
C GLN A 169 -23.96 11.87 16.08
N LEU A 170 -23.05 10.90 15.86
CA LEU A 170 -21.63 11.14 15.99
C LEU A 170 -21.06 12.08 14.91
N ALA A 171 -21.74 12.19 13.76
CA ALA A 171 -21.38 13.09 12.68
C ALA A 171 -21.71 14.57 12.93
N VAL A 172 -22.57 14.88 13.90
CA VAL A 172 -23.05 16.25 14.13
C VAL A 172 -21.90 17.20 14.46
N GLY A 173 -21.74 18.26 13.67
CA GLY A 173 -20.69 19.27 13.85
C GLY A 173 -19.33 18.92 13.28
N LEU A 174 -19.14 17.70 12.75
CA LEU A 174 -17.95 17.33 11.98
C LEU A 174 -18.02 17.95 10.58
N GLN A 175 -16.89 18.47 10.09
CA GLN A 175 -16.79 19.10 8.77
C GLN A 175 -16.60 18.06 7.65
N HIS A 176 -16.01 16.91 7.99
CA HIS A 176 -15.62 15.85 7.05
C HIS A 176 -16.40 14.55 7.24
N ALA A 177 -17.57 14.60 7.93
CA ALA A 177 -18.40 13.41 8.15
C ALA A 177 -18.97 12.82 6.85
N ASP A 178 -19.32 13.68 5.88
CA ASP A 178 -19.85 13.28 4.56
C ASP A 178 -18.77 12.95 3.55
N SER A 179 -17.50 13.10 3.93
CA SER A 179 -16.42 12.69 3.06
C SER A 179 -16.43 11.16 2.95
N THR A 180 -17.16 10.66 1.97
CA THR A 180 -16.93 9.34 1.34
C THR A 180 -15.51 9.22 0.80
N GLN A 181 -14.72 10.25 1.00
CA GLN A 181 -13.31 10.39 0.70
C GLN A 181 -12.44 9.73 1.78
N LEU A 182 -12.55 8.42 1.87
CA LEU A 182 -11.33 7.60 1.89
C LEU A 182 -10.56 7.75 0.54
N ALA A 183 -11.15 8.39 -0.44
CA ALA A 183 -10.49 8.98 -1.59
C ALA A 183 -9.84 10.32 -1.20
N ALA A 184 -9.16 10.33 -0.08
CA ALA A 184 -8.11 11.28 0.19
C ALA A 184 -7.12 11.26 -0.98
N LYS A 185 -6.41 12.36 -1.16
CA LYS A 185 -5.29 12.56 -2.09
C LYS A 185 -4.71 11.24 -2.58
N PRO A 186 -4.45 11.09 -3.88
CA PRO A 186 -3.77 9.90 -4.39
C PRO A 186 -2.60 9.56 -3.46
N ALA A 187 -2.57 8.37 -2.91
CA ALA A 187 -1.52 7.96 -1.98
C ALA A 187 -0.15 8.02 -2.65
N PHE A 188 -0.13 7.88 -4.00
CA PHE A 188 1.07 7.82 -4.81
C PHE A 188 1.03 8.79 -5.99
N ASP A 189 2.19 9.32 -6.37
CA ASP A 189 2.40 10.01 -7.63
C ASP A 189 2.70 8.97 -8.73
N GLU A 190 1.69 8.60 -9.52
CA GLU A 190 1.82 7.61 -10.60
C GLU A 190 2.97 7.90 -11.56
N ASN A 191 3.25 9.17 -11.85
CA ASN A 191 4.31 9.54 -12.80
C ASN A 191 5.69 9.32 -12.19
N LYS A 192 5.87 9.66 -10.90
CA LYS A 192 7.12 9.39 -10.19
C LYS A 192 7.37 7.90 -10.06
N VAL A 193 6.36 7.14 -9.64
CA VAL A 193 6.46 5.68 -9.52
C VAL A 193 6.79 5.07 -10.87
N ARG A 194 6.09 5.46 -11.94
CA ARG A 194 6.37 4.96 -13.31
C ARG A 194 7.80 5.25 -13.74
N ALA A 195 8.28 6.47 -13.54
CA ALA A 195 9.63 6.86 -13.91
C ALA A 195 10.70 6.03 -13.17
N LYS A 196 10.50 5.76 -11.88
CA LYS A 196 11.39 4.90 -11.08
C LYS A 196 11.37 3.45 -11.56
N VAL A 197 10.20 2.89 -11.80
CA VAL A 197 10.02 1.54 -12.34
C VAL A 197 10.70 1.41 -13.71
N GLU A 198 10.47 2.35 -14.62
CA GLU A 198 11.11 2.33 -15.95
C GLU A 198 12.63 2.46 -15.84
N HIS A 199 13.12 3.26 -14.91
CA HIS A 199 14.56 3.38 -14.63
C HIS A 199 15.15 2.07 -14.10
N GLN A 200 14.55 1.45 -13.09
CA GLN A 200 15.02 0.17 -12.54
C GLN A 200 15.01 -0.94 -13.60
N ILE A 201 13.96 -1.03 -14.41
CA ILE A 201 13.89 -2.00 -15.51
C ILE A 201 15.01 -1.79 -16.52
N ALA A 202 15.38 -0.54 -16.80
CA ALA A 202 16.43 -0.21 -17.74
C ALA A 202 17.84 -0.46 -17.21
N THR A 203 18.06 -0.35 -15.90
CA THR A 203 19.39 -0.40 -15.27
C THR A 203 19.64 -1.66 -14.44
N GLU A 204 18.60 -2.24 -13.84
CA GLU A 204 18.68 -3.31 -12.83
C GLU A 204 17.59 -4.37 -13.01
N LEU A 205 17.35 -4.83 -14.23
CA LEU A 205 16.25 -5.73 -14.57
C LEU A 205 16.21 -7.00 -13.72
N ASP A 206 17.35 -7.60 -13.43
CA ASP A 206 17.43 -8.84 -12.62
C ASP A 206 17.01 -8.58 -11.18
N SER A 207 17.44 -7.46 -10.58
CA SER A 207 17.02 -7.04 -9.24
C SER A 207 15.53 -6.70 -9.21
N TYR A 208 15.05 -5.97 -10.24
CA TYR A 208 13.64 -5.63 -10.37
C TYR A 208 12.72 -6.86 -10.45
N ASN A 209 13.16 -7.92 -11.13
CA ASN A 209 12.40 -9.16 -11.30
C ASN A 209 12.40 -10.07 -10.07
N GLN A 210 13.21 -9.78 -9.05
CA GLN A 210 13.18 -10.55 -7.81
C GLN A 210 11.81 -10.43 -7.15
N VAL A 211 11.37 -11.53 -6.55
CA VAL A 211 10.09 -11.58 -5.83
C VAL A 211 10.20 -10.72 -4.59
N GLY A 212 9.33 -9.70 -4.50
CA GLY A 212 9.21 -8.85 -3.33
C GLY A 212 8.41 -9.52 -2.20
N ALA A 213 7.91 -8.74 -1.26
CA ALA A 213 7.16 -9.20 -0.10
C ALA A 213 5.88 -9.97 -0.44
N LEU A 214 5.27 -9.69 -1.61
CA LEU A 214 4.07 -10.35 -2.09
C LEU A 214 4.29 -10.98 -3.47
N PRO A 215 3.72 -12.17 -3.75
CA PRO A 215 3.88 -12.82 -5.03
C PRO A 215 3.09 -12.10 -6.14
N PRO A 216 3.67 -11.96 -7.34
CA PRO A 216 2.94 -11.45 -8.51
C PRO A 216 1.95 -12.47 -9.05
N PHE A 217 0.97 -12.01 -9.85
CA PHE A 217 0.13 -12.90 -10.66
C PHE A 217 0.08 -12.45 -12.11
N GLU A 218 -0.31 -13.35 -13.02
CA GLU A 218 -0.22 -13.14 -14.46
C GLU A 218 -1.58 -13.36 -15.15
N ILE A 219 -1.89 -12.48 -16.11
CA ILE A 219 -3.04 -12.59 -17.03
C ILE A 219 -2.49 -12.79 -18.45
N TYR A 220 -2.99 -13.80 -19.17
CA TYR A 220 -2.51 -14.17 -20.49
C TYR A 220 -3.42 -13.67 -21.61
N PHE A 221 -2.83 -13.33 -22.76
CA PHE A 221 -3.51 -12.75 -23.91
C PHE A 221 -3.29 -13.57 -25.18
N LYS A 222 -4.32 -13.66 -26.03
CA LYS A 222 -4.18 -14.21 -27.36
C LYS A 222 -3.40 -13.26 -28.27
N PRO A 223 -2.83 -13.77 -29.38
CA PRO A 223 -2.12 -12.94 -30.34
C PRO A 223 -2.97 -11.75 -30.84
N LYS A 224 -2.39 -10.55 -30.86
CA LYS A 224 -3.01 -9.30 -31.34
C LYS A 224 -4.26 -8.84 -30.56
N GLN A 225 -4.65 -9.54 -29.50
CA GLN A 225 -5.75 -9.12 -28.62
C GLN A 225 -5.26 -8.33 -27.42
N ASP A 226 -6.07 -7.42 -26.94
CA ASP A 226 -5.86 -6.61 -25.74
C ASP A 226 -7.02 -6.75 -24.74
N ASP A 227 -7.97 -7.62 -25.03
CA ASP A 227 -9.06 -8.09 -24.17
C ASP A 227 -8.73 -9.45 -23.54
N PHE A 228 -9.35 -9.75 -22.42
CA PHE A 228 -9.22 -11.01 -21.70
C PHE A 228 -10.55 -11.39 -21.03
N ALA A 229 -10.74 -12.66 -20.73
CA ALA A 229 -11.91 -13.15 -20.02
C ALA A 229 -11.76 -12.90 -18.52
N ILE A 230 -12.34 -11.82 -18.01
CA ILE A 230 -12.23 -11.40 -16.60
C ILE A 230 -12.68 -12.51 -15.64
N GLN A 231 -13.65 -13.33 -16.05
CA GLN A 231 -14.21 -14.42 -15.23
C GLN A 231 -13.15 -15.44 -14.83
N ASP A 232 -12.15 -15.65 -15.67
CA ASP A 232 -11.06 -16.61 -15.42
C ASP A 232 -10.10 -16.11 -14.31
N TYR A 233 -10.17 -14.82 -13.94
CA TYR A 233 -9.24 -14.13 -13.01
C TYR A 233 -9.94 -13.50 -11.80
N MET A 234 -11.21 -13.82 -11.55
CA MET A 234 -11.97 -13.21 -10.45
C MET A 234 -11.34 -13.47 -9.07
N ASP A 235 -10.83 -14.68 -8.84
CA ASP A 235 -10.18 -15.01 -7.56
C ASP A 235 -8.83 -14.31 -7.41
N ASP A 236 -8.12 -14.11 -8.52
CA ASP A 236 -6.89 -13.31 -8.52
C ASP A 236 -7.19 -11.83 -8.23
N PHE A 237 -8.26 -11.28 -8.79
CA PHE A 237 -8.70 -9.91 -8.52
C PHE A 237 -9.12 -9.72 -7.07
N LYS A 238 -9.83 -10.68 -6.47
CA LYS A 238 -10.15 -10.67 -5.04
C LYS A 238 -8.89 -10.65 -4.18
N ARG A 239 -7.90 -11.47 -4.53
CA ARG A 239 -6.61 -11.50 -3.83
C ARG A 239 -5.85 -10.17 -3.94
N VAL A 240 -5.83 -9.55 -5.13
CA VAL A 240 -5.21 -8.23 -5.32
C VAL A 240 -5.95 -7.15 -4.55
N LEU A 241 -7.28 -7.19 -4.53
CA LEU A 241 -8.09 -6.27 -3.74
C LEU A 241 -7.74 -6.38 -2.24
N ASP A 242 -7.68 -7.59 -1.71
CA ASP A 242 -7.31 -7.81 -0.31
C ASP A 242 -5.88 -7.33 -0.02
N GLN A 243 -4.93 -7.65 -0.90
CA GLN A 243 -3.56 -7.16 -0.80
C GLN A 243 -3.48 -5.64 -0.86
N ALA A 244 -4.20 -4.99 -1.78
CA ALA A 244 -4.20 -3.53 -1.92
C ALA A 244 -4.79 -2.84 -0.69
N GLN A 245 -5.84 -3.39 -0.12
CA GLN A 245 -6.44 -2.87 1.11
C GLN A 245 -5.60 -3.15 2.36
N THR A 246 -4.84 -4.24 2.36
CA THR A 246 -3.95 -4.61 3.46
C THR A 246 -2.63 -3.85 3.40
N ALA A 247 -2.09 -3.64 2.20
CA ALA A 247 -0.75 -3.12 1.97
C ALA A 247 -0.79 -1.71 1.32
N GLY A 248 -1.18 -0.70 2.09
CA GLY A 248 -1.33 0.69 1.63
C GLY A 248 -0.03 1.36 1.19
N GLY A 249 1.12 0.89 1.65
CA GLY A 249 2.46 1.36 1.22
C GLY A 249 3.04 0.62 0.00
N ILE A 250 2.24 -0.24 -0.63
CA ILE A 250 2.62 -1.01 -1.82
C ILE A 250 1.89 -0.47 -3.04
N VAL A 251 2.62 -0.29 -4.13
CA VAL A 251 2.04 -0.06 -5.46
C VAL A 251 2.04 -1.35 -6.25
N PHE A 252 0.99 -1.55 -7.04
CA PHE A 252 0.91 -2.65 -8.00
C PHE A 252 1.33 -2.15 -9.37
N VAL A 253 2.52 -2.57 -9.80
CA VAL A 253 2.98 -2.30 -11.15
C VAL A 253 2.32 -3.31 -12.07
N ILE A 254 1.47 -2.83 -12.97
CA ILE A 254 0.78 -3.63 -13.97
C ILE A 254 1.62 -3.60 -15.26
N GLU A 255 2.43 -4.63 -15.41
CA GLU A 255 3.42 -4.74 -16.49
C GLU A 255 2.82 -5.46 -17.69
N GLY A 256 2.73 -4.78 -18.82
CA GLY A 256 2.37 -5.42 -20.09
C GLY A 256 3.60 -5.99 -20.79
N HIS A 257 3.49 -7.23 -21.23
CA HIS A 257 4.53 -7.93 -22.00
C HIS A 257 3.99 -8.43 -23.34
N ASN A 258 4.89 -8.59 -24.28
CA ASN A 258 4.58 -9.16 -25.59
C ASN A 258 5.60 -10.24 -25.97
N ALA A 259 5.21 -11.12 -26.88
CA ALA A 259 6.13 -12.13 -27.40
C ALA A 259 7.13 -11.51 -28.39
N PRO A 260 8.40 -11.90 -28.36
CA PRO A 260 9.41 -11.38 -29.25
C PRO A 260 9.43 -12.03 -30.66
N ASP A 261 8.47 -12.88 -30.97
CA ASP A 261 8.40 -13.70 -32.18
C ASP A 261 8.53 -12.88 -33.48
N ALA A 262 7.76 -11.80 -33.61
CA ALA A 262 7.82 -10.93 -34.81
C ALA A 262 9.18 -10.24 -34.95
N TYR A 263 9.73 -9.77 -33.83
CA TYR A 263 11.06 -9.13 -33.80
C TYR A 263 12.16 -10.11 -34.16
N ASN A 264 12.17 -11.30 -33.55
CA ASN A 264 13.20 -12.31 -33.78
C ASN A 264 13.16 -12.82 -35.23
N LYS A 265 11.95 -13.03 -35.78
CA LYS A 265 11.77 -13.41 -37.19
C LYS A 265 12.36 -12.36 -38.13
N ARG A 266 11.98 -11.08 -37.97
CA ARG A 266 12.46 -10.01 -38.85
C ARG A 266 13.97 -9.76 -38.72
N LYS A 267 14.51 -9.88 -37.50
CA LYS A 267 15.93 -9.82 -37.23
C LYS A 267 16.70 -10.93 -37.97
N ALA A 268 16.18 -12.16 -37.95
CA ALA A 268 16.78 -13.28 -38.65
C ALA A 268 16.70 -13.13 -40.20
N GLU A 269 15.70 -12.41 -40.69
CA GLU A 269 15.52 -12.07 -42.11
C GLU A 269 16.38 -10.86 -42.55
N GLY A 270 17.18 -10.26 -41.66
CA GLY A 270 18.06 -9.15 -41.96
C GLY A 270 17.38 -7.78 -41.99
N ALA A 271 16.29 -7.59 -41.26
CA ALA A 271 15.59 -6.30 -41.19
C ALA A 271 16.50 -5.18 -40.68
N SER A 272 16.26 -3.96 -41.16
CA SER A 272 17.00 -2.77 -40.73
C SER A 272 16.80 -2.44 -39.26
N ALA A 273 17.72 -1.70 -38.66
CA ALA A 273 17.58 -1.22 -37.26
C ALA A 273 16.33 -0.38 -37.08
N GLN A 274 15.94 0.42 -38.07
CA GLN A 274 14.71 1.21 -38.02
C GLN A 274 13.47 0.32 -37.97
N GLU A 275 13.37 -0.68 -38.84
CA GLU A 275 12.25 -1.62 -38.86
C GLU A 275 12.16 -2.40 -37.55
N LEU A 276 13.28 -2.83 -36.99
CA LEU A 276 13.30 -3.51 -35.67
C LEU A 276 12.86 -2.58 -34.56
N ALA A 277 13.23 -1.30 -34.59
CA ALA A 277 12.78 -0.30 -33.63
C ALA A 277 11.25 -0.06 -33.70
N GLU A 278 10.71 -0.01 -34.92
CA GLU A 278 9.26 0.11 -35.14
C GLU A 278 8.50 -1.09 -34.56
N ILE A 279 8.97 -2.31 -34.75
CA ILE A 279 8.39 -3.52 -34.20
C ILE A 279 8.42 -3.48 -32.67
N GLN A 280 9.53 -3.05 -32.06
CA GLN A 280 9.64 -2.89 -30.62
C GLN A 280 8.65 -1.86 -30.09
N GLN A 281 8.50 -0.72 -30.76
CA GLN A 281 7.56 0.32 -30.37
C GLN A 281 6.11 -0.15 -30.46
N VAL A 282 5.74 -0.86 -31.53
CA VAL A 282 4.41 -1.47 -31.67
C VAL A 282 4.14 -2.48 -30.55
N ALA A 283 5.11 -3.32 -30.23
CA ALA A 283 5.02 -4.27 -29.13
C ALA A 283 4.86 -3.57 -27.78
N LYS A 284 5.59 -2.47 -27.54
CA LYS A 284 5.49 -1.65 -26.32
C LYS A 284 4.10 -1.01 -26.21
N ASN A 285 3.58 -0.44 -27.29
CA ASN A 285 2.25 0.18 -27.31
C ASN A 285 1.13 -0.83 -27.03
N LEU A 286 1.16 -2.00 -27.66
CA LEU A 286 0.17 -3.06 -27.43
C LEU A 286 0.23 -3.59 -25.99
N SER A 287 1.43 -3.78 -25.46
CA SER A 287 1.61 -4.26 -24.08
C SER A 287 1.12 -3.22 -23.06
N LYS A 288 1.36 -1.92 -23.31
CA LYS A 288 0.81 -0.84 -22.47
C LYS A 288 -0.72 -0.83 -22.50
N LYS A 289 -1.31 -0.97 -23.68
CA LYS A 289 -2.78 -1.01 -23.82
C LYS A 289 -3.38 -2.18 -23.04
N ARG A 290 -2.76 -3.36 -23.07
CA ARG A 290 -3.18 -4.51 -22.25
C ARG A 290 -3.15 -4.19 -20.75
N ALA A 291 -2.06 -3.59 -20.28
CA ALA A 291 -1.92 -3.18 -18.88
C ALA A 291 -3.01 -2.17 -18.47
N ASP A 292 -3.30 -1.19 -19.33
CA ASP A 292 -4.35 -0.19 -19.09
C ASP A 292 -5.75 -0.83 -19.04
N ASN A 293 -6.06 -1.76 -19.94
CA ASN A 293 -7.33 -2.47 -19.95
C ASN A 293 -7.50 -3.34 -18.69
N VAL A 294 -6.43 -3.97 -18.22
CA VAL A 294 -6.44 -4.76 -16.98
C VAL A 294 -6.66 -3.85 -15.77
N LYS A 295 -5.96 -2.69 -15.67
CA LYS A 295 -6.21 -1.69 -14.62
C LYS A 295 -7.67 -1.25 -14.62
N ALA A 296 -8.21 -0.87 -15.78
CA ALA A 296 -9.61 -0.44 -15.90
C ALA A 296 -10.60 -1.54 -15.46
N SER A 297 -10.36 -2.78 -15.86
CA SER A 297 -11.18 -3.93 -15.46
C SER A 297 -11.13 -4.18 -13.96
N PHE A 298 -9.95 -4.04 -13.35
CA PHE A 298 -9.78 -4.17 -11.90
C PHE A 298 -10.49 -3.04 -11.14
N MET A 299 -10.39 -1.78 -11.59
CA MET A 299 -11.11 -0.67 -10.97
C MET A 299 -12.63 -0.85 -11.03
N ASN A 300 -13.15 -1.34 -12.17
CA ASN A 300 -14.56 -1.67 -12.31
C ASN A 300 -14.98 -2.80 -11.37
N PHE A 301 -14.15 -3.84 -11.24
CA PHE A 301 -14.37 -4.92 -10.27
C PHE A 301 -14.45 -4.39 -8.84
N CYS A 302 -13.52 -3.55 -8.38
CA CYS A 302 -13.59 -2.92 -7.06
C CYS A 302 -14.94 -2.22 -6.84
N THR A 303 -15.40 -1.43 -7.82
CA THR A 303 -16.67 -0.70 -7.74
C THR A 303 -17.87 -1.65 -7.67
N GLN A 304 -17.88 -2.73 -8.47
CA GLN A 304 -18.97 -3.72 -8.47
C GLN A 304 -19.06 -4.50 -7.16
N GLU A 305 -17.93 -4.81 -6.55
CA GLU A 305 -17.86 -5.47 -5.24
C GLU A 305 -18.12 -4.50 -4.06
N GLY A 306 -18.33 -3.20 -4.33
CA GLY A 306 -18.62 -2.19 -3.31
C GLY A 306 -17.40 -1.68 -2.54
N TYR A 307 -16.19 -1.86 -3.08
CA TYR A 307 -14.95 -1.42 -2.47
C TYR A 307 -14.39 -0.16 -3.13
N SER A 308 -13.78 0.73 -2.33
CA SER A 308 -13.01 1.87 -2.81
C SER A 308 -11.55 1.45 -2.99
N CYS A 309 -11.07 1.48 -4.24
CA CYS A 309 -9.66 1.27 -4.57
C CYS A 309 -9.04 2.59 -5.01
N ASP A 310 -7.84 2.92 -4.50
CA ASP A 310 -7.09 4.09 -4.94
C ASP A 310 -6.45 3.83 -6.30
N PRO A 311 -6.85 4.51 -7.39
CA PRO A 311 -6.25 4.28 -8.71
C PRO A 311 -4.75 4.56 -8.77
N SER A 312 -4.21 5.42 -7.89
CA SER A 312 -2.79 5.76 -7.85
C SER A 312 -1.91 4.62 -7.34
N GLN A 313 -2.51 3.65 -6.64
CA GLN A 313 -1.83 2.43 -6.18
C GLN A 313 -1.55 1.45 -7.33
N PHE A 314 -2.11 1.68 -8.52
CA PHE A 314 -2.00 0.78 -9.67
C PHE A 314 -1.35 1.50 -10.85
N VAL A 315 -0.06 1.26 -11.07
CA VAL A 315 0.75 1.94 -12.08
C VAL A 315 0.97 1.03 -13.27
N THR A 316 0.57 1.47 -14.46
CA THR A 316 0.72 0.67 -15.69
C THR A 316 1.97 1.01 -16.45
N VAL A 317 2.71 -0.02 -16.89
CA VAL A 317 3.90 0.09 -17.76
C VAL A 317 3.82 -0.89 -18.94
N GLY A 318 4.27 -0.47 -20.11
CA GLY A 318 4.39 -1.32 -21.29
C GLY A 318 5.82 -1.71 -21.51
N LEU A 319 6.19 -2.97 -21.29
CA LEU A 319 7.55 -3.47 -21.42
C LEU A 319 7.83 -4.06 -22.83
N GLY A 320 6.79 -4.25 -23.64
CA GLY A 320 6.96 -4.84 -24.96
C GLY A 320 7.64 -6.21 -24.87
N ILE A 321 8.79 -6.32 -25.52
CA ILE A 321 9.59 -7.56 -25.61
C ILE A 321 10.84 -7.57 -24.72
N VAL A 322 11.00 -6.57 -23.83
CA VAL A 322 12.26 -6.38 -23.06
C VAL A 322 12.46 -7.50 -22.03
N SER A 323 11.40 -7.99 -21.41
CA SER A 323 11.47 -9.03 -20.37
C SER A 323 10.54 -10.21 -20.71
N PRO A 324 10.90 -11.05 -21.70
CA PRO A 324 10.12 -12.24 -22.00
C PRO A 324 10.23 -13.25 -20.86
N LYS A 325 9.12 -13.95 -20.55
CA LYS A 325 9.11 -15.06 -19.58
C LYS A 325 9.97 -16.23 -20.07
N TRP A 326 9.95 -16.43 -21.39
CA TRP A 326 10.73 -17.46 -22.10
C TRP A 326 11.59 -16.77 -23.15
N PRO A 327 12.89 -16.54 -22.88
CA PRO A 327 13.79 -15.79 -23.75
C PRO A 327 14.39 -16.61 -24.89
N GLU A 328 13.96 -17.85 -25.09
CA GLU A 328 14.49 -18.77 -26.09
C GLU A 328 14.39 -18.21 -27.51
N ASP A 329 15.38 -18.49 -28.33
CA ASP A 329 15.40 -18.08 -29.75
C ASP A 329 14.29 -18.78 -30.58
N ARG A 330 13.88 -19.97 -30.15
CA ARG A 330 12.79 -20.76 -30.77
C ARG A 330 11.85 -21.33 -29.72
N PRO A 331 11.05 -20.48 -29.07
CA PRO A 331 10.13 -20.94 -28.06
C PRO A 331 9.01 -21.81 -28.65
N SER A 332 8.51 -22.75 -27.87
CA SER A 332 7.30 -23.48 -28.22
C SER A 332 6.10 -22.52 -28.36
N LYS A 333 5.03 -22.95 -29.02
CA LYS A 333 3.79 -22.15 -29.11
C LYS A 333 3.30 -21.76 -27.72
N LEU A 334 3.39 -22.67 -26.75
CA LEU A 334 3.02 -22.41 -25.35
C LEU A 334 3.85 -21.28 -24.74
N HIS A 335 5.16 -21.25 -24.97
CA HIS A 335 6.07 -20.21 -24.49
C HIS A 335 5.75 -18.85 -25.10
N TRP A 336 5.40 -18.81 -26.40
CA TRP A 336 4.94 -17.55 -27.03
C TRP A 336 3.62 -17.05 -26.40
N ASP A 337 2.68 -17.97 -26.13
CA ASP A 337 1.42 -17.61 -25.49
C ASP A 337 1.68 -17.04 -24.09
N GLN A 338 2.60 -17.63 -23.34
CA GLN A 338 2.97 -17.15 -22.01
C GLN A 338 3.80 -15.86 -22.00
N ASN A 339 4.48 -15.53 -23.10
CA ASN A 339 5.14 -14.22 -23.23
C ASN A 339 4.15 -13.07 -23.45
N ARG A 340 2.94 -13.35 -23.94
CA ARG A 340 1.86 -12.35 -24.08
C ARG A 340 1.05 -12.29 -22.79
N ARG A 341 1.55 -11.56 -21.82
CA ARG A 341 0.96 -11.48 -20.48
C ARG A 341 0.93 -10.07 -19.93
N VAL A 342 0.10 -9.89 -18.94
CA VAL A 342 0.16 -8.76 -17.99
C VAL A 342 0.48 -9.33 -16.62
N VAL A 343 1.42 -8.72 -15.92
CA VAL A 343 1.84 -9.11 -14.57
C VAL A 343 1.42 -8.02 -13.60
N PHE A 344 0.71 -8.38 -12.54
CA PHE A 344 0.54 -7.54 -11.38
C PHE A 344 1.72 -7.79 -10.43
N ARG A 345 2.63 -6.84 -10.36
CA ARG A 345 3.80 -6.92 -9.48
C ARG A 345 3.66 -5.95 -8.32
N PRO A 346 3.44 -6.44 -7.10
CA PRO A 346 3.47 -5.58 -5.93
C PRO A 346 4.92 -5.11 -5.67
N LYS A 347 5.09 -3.81 -5.43
CA LYS A 347 6.36 -3.17 -5.08
C LYS A 347 6.18 -2.27 -3.88
N ALA A 348 6.97 -2.48 -2.85
CA ALA A 348 7.02 -1.63 -1.68
C ALA A 348 7.72 -0.32 -2.03
N VAL A 349 7.01 0.82 -1.89
CA VAL A 349 7.55 2.11 -2.34
C VAL A 349 8.77 2.51 -1.54
N GLU A 350 8.72 2.38 -0.21
CA GLU A 350 9.81 2.81 0.66
C GLU A 350 11.08 1.96 0.55
N THR A 351 10.93 0.64 0.35
CA THR A 351 12.07 -0.29 0.44
C THR A 351 12.55 -0.79 -0.91
N GLU A 352 11.70 -0.78 -1.94
CA GLU A 352 12.01 -1.31 -3.26
C GLU A 352 12.12 -0.23 -4.35
N LEU A 353 11.45 0.91 -4.16
CA LEU A 353 11.44 2.01 -5.14
C LEU A 353 12.14 3.27 -4.65
N ASP A 354 12.17 3.52 -3.34
CA ASP A 354 12.90 4.62 -2.71
C ASP A 354 13.94 4.07 -1.76
N GLU A 355 15.03 4.83 -1.51
CA GLU A 355 15.85 4.60 -0.32
C GLU A 355 15.01 4.96 0.90
N TYR A 356 14.93 4.03 1.86
CA TYR A 356 14.25 4.28 3.14
C TYR A 356 14.88 5.50 3.80
N THR A 357 14.11 6.57 3.91
CA THR A 357 14.48 7.75 4.68
C THR A 357 13.46 7.91 5.79
N PRO A 358 13.77 7.50 7.04
CA PRO A 358 12.87 7.71 8.16
C PRO A 358 12.52 9.19 8.31
N GLY A 359 11.24 9.52 8.39
CA GLY A 359 10.76 10.83 8.75
C GLY A 359 10.81 11.92 7.68
N LYS A 360 10.67 11.59 6.40
CA LYS A 360 10.34 12.58 5.37
C LYS A 360 8.86 12.74 5.16
#